data_aa553cec965ed45187e2868669ea10c7
#
_entry.id   aa553cec965ed45187e2868669ea10c7
#
_cell.length_a   1.000
_cell.length_b   1.000
_cell.length_c   1.000
_cell.angle_alpha   90.00
_cell.angle_beta   90.00
_cell.angle_gamma   90.00
#
_symmetry.space_group_name_H-M   'P 1'
#
loop_
_entity.id
_entity.type
_entity.pdbx_description
1 polymer ?
#
loop_
_entity_poly.entity_id
_entity_poly.type
_entity_poly.pdbx_seq_one_letter_code
_entity_poly.pdbx_strand_id
1 'polypeptide(L)'
;MLLSLHGQSKDALEKTRAGAWEYDVIAPYFKCNMTDITAAIGLSQLKRYPEILHRRRSIIERYDEAFKQYPIQVLNHYDTDHISNGHLYLTRLPGKTREACNQIILQLAEQGIASNVHYKPLPLLTAYKNMGFQMEDYPNSYQMFENEITLPLHTCLSDEQVSYVIEKFTEILRKNQ
;
A
#
# COMPACT_ATOMS: atom_id res chain seq x y z
N MET A 1 -22.63 9.77 -9.08
CA MET A 1 -23.90 9.37 -8.41
C MET A 1 -24.35 7.97 -8.82
N LEU A 2 -24.55 7.63 -10.07
CA LEU A 2 -25.02 6.29 -10.50
C LEU A 2 -24.22 5.12 -9.87
N LEU A 3 -22.88 5.19 -9.88
CA LEU A 3 -21.99 4.13 -9.36
C LEU A 3 -22.11 3.92 -7.85
N SER A 4 -22.46 4.95 -7.08
CA SER A 4 -22.45 4.93 -5.61
C SER A 4 -23.85 4.81 -4.98
N LEU A 5 -24.91 4.91 -5.77
CA LEU A 5 -26.30 4.88 -5.30
C LEU A 5 -27.13 3.85 -6.08
N HIS A 6 -26.72 2.60 -6.06
CA HIS A 6 -27.39 1.45 -6.69
C HIS A 6 -27.72 1.61 -8.19
N GLY A 7 -27.13 2.55 -8.89
CA GLY A 7 -27.51 2.86 -10.29
C GLY A 7 -28.86 3.60 -10.44
N GLN A 8 -29.33 4.26 -9.40
CA GLN A 8 -30.60 4.98 -9.44
C GLN A 8 -30.52 6.22 -10.34
N SER A 9 -31.58 6.45 -11.11
CA SER A 9 -31.68 7.57 -12.05
C SER A 9 -31.87 8.95 -11.39
N LYS A 10 -32.31 8.98 -10.12
CA LYS A 10 -32.55 10.22 -9.34
C LYS A 10 -31.73 10.22 -8.07
N ASP A 11 -31.26 11.39 -7.68
CA ASP A 11 -30.60 11.59 -6.39
C ASP A 11 -31.58 11.81 -5.22
N ALA A 12 -31.02 11.95 -4.00
CA ALA A 12 -31.84 12.15 -2.81
C ALA A 12 -32.60 13.48 -2.82
N LEU A 13 -32.01 14.55 -3.38
CA LEU A 13 -32.63 15.87 -3.45
C LEU A 13 -33.80 15.90 -4.44
N GLU A 14 -33.64 15.25 -5.61
CA GLU A 14 -34.72 15.13 -6.58
C GLU A 14 -35.91 14.35 -6.01
N LYS A 15 -35.67 13.36 -5.18
CA LYS A 15 -36.74 12.58 -4.49
C LYS A 15 -37.51 13.35 -3.42
N THR A 16 -36.97 14.46 -2.90
CA THR A 16 -37.67 15.30 -1.90
C THR A 16 -38.75 16.19 -2.51
N ARG A 17 -38.79 16.33 -3.83
CA ARG A 17 -39.85 17.12 -4.50
C ARG A 17 -41.18 16.39 -4.41
N ALA A 18 -42.24 17.14 -4.12
CA ALA A 18 -43.59 16.58 -4.02
C ALA A 18 -43.99 15.84 -5.32
N GLY A 19 -44.43 14.59 -5.18
CA GLY A 19 -44.78 13.73 -6.30
C GLY A 19 -43.63 13.07 -7.06
N ALA A 20 -42.37 13.28 -6.68
CA ALA A 20 -41.21 12.74 -7.39
C ALA A 20 -40.76 11.36 -6.88
N TRP A 21 -41.69 10.46 -6.55
CA TRP A 21 -41.40 9.14 -5.98
C TRP A 21 -40.75 8.17 -6.99
N GLU A 22 -41.09 8.28 -8.27
CA GLU A 22 -40.67 7.33 -9.29
C GLU A 22 -39.21 7.52 -9.66
N TYR A 23 -38.46 6.45 -9.63
CA TYR A 23 -37.08 6.36 -10.10
C TYR A 23 -36.85 5.02 -10.76
N ASP A 24 -35.79 4.92 -11.55
CA ASP A 24 -35.33 3.70 -12.18
C ASP A 24 -33.94 3.29 -11.66
N VAL A 25 -33.60 2.01 -11.75
CA VAL A 25 -32.27 1.44 -11.55
C VAL A 25 -31.71 1.08 -12.91
N ILE A 26 -30.84 1.94 -13.44
CA ILE A 26 -30.33 1.84 -14.82
C ILE A 26 -29.34 0.67 -14.94
N ALA A 27 -28.57 0.36 -13.87
CA ALA A 27 -27.63 -0.73 -13.82
C ALA A 27 -27.36 -1.17 -12.36
N PRO A 28 -26.96 -2.43 -12.12
CA PRO A 28 -26.71 -2.95 -10.76
C PRO A 28 -25.36 -2.45 -10.22
N TYR A 29 -25.31 -1.24 -9.71
CA TYR A 29 -24.14 -0.64 -9.10
C TYR A 29 -24.16 -0.72 -7.57
N PHE A 30 -23.09 -0.24 -6.94
CA PHE A 30 -22.85 -0.34 -5.50
C PHE A 30 -23.66 0.69 -4.69
N LYS A 31 -23.74 0.45 -3.38
CA LYS A 31 -24.14 1.42 -2.37
C LYS A 31 -22.88 1.86 -1.61
N CYS A 32 -22.34 3.03 -1.94
CA CYS A 32 -21.09 3.55 -1.40
C CYS A 32 -21.27 5.01 -0.99
N ASN A 33 -22.03 5.26 0.08
CA ASN A 33 -22.22 6.63 0.58
C ASN A 33 -21.10 7.00 1.56
N MET A 34 -20.58 8.20 1.38
CA MET A 34 -19.73 8.87 2.35
C MET A 34 -20.60 9.72 3.26
N THR A 35 -20.41 9.63 4.58
CA THR A 35 -21.08 10.53 5.52
C THR A 35 -20.48 11.93 5.44
N ASP A 36 -21.21 12.96 5.83
CA ASP A 36 -20.73 14.36 5.83
C ASP A 36 -19.49 14.53 6.70
N ILE A 37 -19.41 13.82 7.83
CA ILE A 37 -18.25 13.82 8.72
C ILE A 37 -17.03 13.26 7.98
N THR A 38 -17.17 12.11 7.32
CA THR A 38 -16.08 11.50 6.54
C THR A 38 -15.67 12.38 5.36
N ALA A 39 -16.64 13.02 4.70
CA ALA A 39 -16.38 13.95 3.60
C ALA A 39 -15.64 15.20 4.08
N ALA A 40 -15.99 15.76 5.23
CA ALA A 40 -15.29 16.91 5.82
C ALA A 40 -13.82 16.59 6.16
N ILE A 41 -13.56 15.41 6.73
CA ILE A 41 -12.19 14.90 6.98
C ILE A 41 -11.45 14.74 5.65
N GLY A 42 -12.10 14.13 4.65
CA GLY A 42 -11.53 13.93 3.31
C GLY A 42 -11.15 15.25 2.63
N LEU A 43 -12.02 16.24 2.68
CA LEU A 43 -11.75 17.58 2.14
C LEU A 43 -10.57 18.27 2.84
N SER A 44 -10.45 18.12 4.16
CA SER A 44 -9.32 18.64 4.92
C SER A 44 -8.00 17.97 4.51
N GLN A 45 -8.01 16.64 4.35
CA GLN A 45 -6.83 15.89 3.90
C GLN A 45 -6.47 16.22 2.43
N LEU A 46 -7.46 16.39 1.56
CA LEU A 46 -7.25 16.72 0.15
C LEU A 46 -6.50 18.06 -0.03
N LYS A 47 -6.76 19.05 0.81
CA LYS A 47 -6.03 20.32 0.80
C LYS A 47 -4.54 20.14 1.08
N ARG A 48 -4.16 19.15 1.88
CA ARG A 48 -2.77 18.83 2.25
C ARG A 48 -2.14 17.78 1.35
N TYR A 49 -2.91 17.19 0.44
CA TYR A 49 -2.45 16.04 -0.36
C TYR A 49 -1.18 16.32 -1.18
N PRO A 50 -0.98 17.49 -1.81
CA PRO A 50 0.28 17.80 -2.50
C PRO A 50 1.50 17.74 -1.58
N GLU A 51 1.41 18.23 -0.34
CA GLU A 51 2.50 18.18 0.65
C GLU A 51 2.79 16.73 1.09
N ILE A 52 1.72 15.93 1.27
CA ILE A 52 1.81 14.50 1.60
C ILE A 52 2.55 13.75 0.49
N LEU A 53 2.20 13.99 -0.77
CA LEU A 53 2.87 13.36 -1.93
C LEU A 53 4.34 13.79 -2.02
N HIS A 54 4.62 15.07 -1.86
CA HIS A 54 5.98 15.60 -1.87
C HIS A 54 6.86 14.95 -0.79
N ARG A 55 6.35 14.87 0.45
CA ARG A 55 7.09 14.24 1.54
C ARG A 55 7.37 12.76 1.30
N ARG A 56 6.36 11.99 0.85
CA ARG A 56 6.53 10.57 0.50
C ARG A 56 7.57 10.39 -0.60
N ARG A 57 7.50 11.21 -1.65
CA ARG A 57 8.45 11.19 -2.75
C ARG A 57 9.89 11.46 -2.28
N SER A 58 10.08 12.46 -1.45
CA SER A 58 11.40 12.77 -0.86
C SER A 58 11.99 11.59 -0.07
N ILE A 59 11.17 10.84 0.68
CA ILE A 59 11.63 9.65 1.40
C ILE A 59 11.99 8.53 0.43
N ILE A 60 11.17 8.29 -0.60
CA ILE A 60 11.41 7.27 -1.64
C ILE A 60 12.73 7.56 -2.34
N GLU A 61 12.97 8.78 -2.80
CA GLU A 61 14.19 9.19 -3.49
C GLU A 61 15.45 8.96 -2.61
N ARG A 62 15.34 9.18 -1.31
CA ARG A 62 16.44 8.90 -0.36
C ARG A 62 16.69 7.41 -0.18
N TYR A 63 15.65 6.61 -0.09
CA TYR A 63 15.77 5.14 -0.03
C TYR A 63 16.37 4.59 -1.32
N ASP A 64 15.85 5.01 -2.49
CA ASP A 64 16.33 4.58 -3.79
C ASP A 64 17.83 4.89 -3.94
N GLU A 65 18.26 6.09 -3.59
CA GLU A 65 19.67 6.49 -3.66
C GLU A 65 20.56 5.64 -2.73
N ALA A 66 20.10 5.42 -1.49
CA ALA A 66 20.87 4.66 -0.51
C ALA A 66 21.01 3.18 -0.89
N PHE A 67 20.02 2.61 -1.57
CA PHE A 67 19.99 1.18 -1.87
C PHE A 67 20.54 0.81 -3.24
N LYS A 68 20.88 1.77 -4.10
CA LYS A 68 21.46 1.52 -5.44
C LYS A 68 22.67 0.58 -5.45
N GLN A 69 23.50 0.61 -4.40
CA GLN A 69 24.70 -0.20 -4.29
C GLN A 69 24.47 -1.61 -3.71
N TYR A 70 23.24 -1.93 -3.31
CA TYR A 70 22.86 -3.22 -2.72
C TYR A 70 22.08 -4.04 -3.73
N PRO A 71 22.13 -5.38 -3.65
CA PRO A 71 21.34 -6.27 -4.51
C PRO A 71 19.87 -6.29 -4.04
N ILE A 72 19.26 -5.13 -4.00
CA ILE A 72 17.85 -4.91 -3.61
C ILE A 72 17.06 -4.54 -4.85
N GLN A 73 15.93 -5.16 -5.05
CA GLN A 73 14.94 -4.72 -6.04
C GLN A 73 13.87 -3.87 -5.35
N VAL A 74 13.57 -2.71 -5.89
CA VAL A 74 12.52 -1.80 -5.42
C VAL A 74 11.47 -1.61 -6.50
N LEU A 75 10.28 -1.14 -6.12
CA LEU A 75 9.27 -0.74 -7.10
C LEU A 75 9.72 0.54 -7.80
N ASN A 76 9.49 0.60 -9.12
CA ASN A 76 9.59 1.86 -9.82
C ASN A 76 8.38 2.72 -9.47
N HIS A 77 8.59 3.78 -8.67
CA HIS A 77 7.52 4.67 -8.22
C HIS A 77 7.20 5.77 -9.22
N TYR A 78 8.12 6.10 -10.11
CA TYR A 78 8.00 7.25 -11.03
C TYR A 78 8.62 6.90 -12.37
N ASP A 79 7.82 6.99 -13.43
CA ASP A 79 8.26 6.77 -14.80
C ASP A 79 7.54 7.75 -15.73
N THR A 80 7.78 7.65 -17.04
CA THR A 80 7.15 8.49 -18.06
C THR A 80 5.64 8.26 -18.17
N ASP A 81 5.17 7.07 -17.82
CA ASP A 81 3.78 6.62 -17.98
C ASP A 81 3.01 6.51 -16.66
N HIS A 82 3.70 6.57 -15.50
CA HIS A 82 3.03 6.50 -14.20
C HIS A 82 3.71 7.32 -13.10
N ILE A 83 2.90 7.75 -12.13
CA ILE A 83 3.32 8.42 -10.91
C ILE A 83 2.65 7.73 -9.74
N SER A 84 3.46 7.12 -8.86
CA SER A 84 2.98 6.50 -7.62
C SER A 84 2.59 7.56 -6.59
N ASN A 85 1.56 7.25 -5.78
CA ASN A 85 1.24 8.03 -4.58
C ASN A 85 2.18 7.74 -3.39
N GLY A 86 3.15 6.85 -3.56
CA GLY A 86 4.11 6.49 -2.52
C GLY A 86 3.47 5.89 -1.27
N HIS A 87 2.50 4.99 -1.42
CA HIS A 87 1.82 4.39 -0.27
C HIS A 87 2.71 3.44 0.52
N LEU A 88 3.45 2.56 -0.17
CA LEU A 88 4.35 1.57 0.41
C LEU A 88 5.72 1.65 -0.24
N TYR A 89 6.77 1.34 0.51
CA TYR A 89 8.11 1.14 -0.01
C TYR A 89 8.51 -0.33 0.15
N LEU A 90 8.33 -1.08 -0.91
CA LEU A 90 8.59 -2.52 -0.99
C LEU A 90 10.03 -2.75 -1.44
N THR A 91 10.79 -3.51 -0.65
CA THR A 91 12.12 -4.00 -1.03
C THR A 91 12.06 -5.51 -1.24
N ARG A 92 12.73 -6.00 -2.26
CA ARG A 92 12.94 -7.42 -2.48
C ARG A 92 14.40 -7.75 -2.38
N LEU A 93 14.71 -8.86 -1.73
CA LEU A 93 16.07 -9.35 -1.50
C LEU A 93 16.29 -10.64 -2.32
N PRO A 94 16.64 -10.54 -3.63
CA PRO A 94 16.78 -11.70 -4.50
C PRO A 94 17.72 -12.75 -3.89
N GLY A 95 17.32 -14.02 -3.95
CA GLY A 95 18.07 -15.14 -3.37
C GLY A 95 17.87 -15.38 -1.88
N LYS A 96 17.14 -14.50 -1.15
CA LYS A 96 16.74 -14.77 0.24
C LYS A 96 15.44 -15.54 0.28
N THR A 97 15.33 -16.45 1.26
CA THR A 97 14.07 -17.14 1.57
C THR A 97 13.17 -16.28 2.45
N ARG A 98 11.91 -16.69 2.60
CA ARG A 98 10.97 -16.02 3.52
C ARG A 98 11.47 -16.03 4.97
N GLU A 99 12.08 -17.14 5.40
CA GLU A 99 12.66 -17.31 6.74
C GLU A 99 13.82 -16.34 6.97
N ALA A 100 14.72 -16.21 6.01
CA ALA A 100 15.82 -15.24 6.09
C ALA A 100 15.30 -13.80 6.17
N CYS A 101 14.30 -13.44 5.39
CA CYS A 101 13.66 -12.13 5.46
C CYS A 101 12.93 -11.91 6.79
N ASN A 102 12.29 -12.93 7.35
CA ASN A 102 11.67 -12.85 8.68
C ASN A 102 12.70 -12.56 9.77
N GLN A 103 13.91 -13.13 9.69
CA GLN A 103 15.00 -12.80 10.63
C GLN A 103 15.46 -11.35 10.48
N ILE A 104 15.55 -10.83 9.27
CA ILE A 104 15.86 -9.41 9.03
C ILE A 104 14.76 -8.52 9.63
N ILE A 105 13.48 -8.87 9.46
CA ILE A 105 12.34 -8.14 10.06
C ILE A 105 12.45 -8.12 11.59
N LEU A 106 12.82 -9.25 12.23
CA LEU A 106 13.02 -9.32 13.67
C LEU A 106 14.18 -8.45 14.12
N GLN A 107 15.32 -8.47 13.42
CA GLN A 107 16.47 -7.61 13.72
C GLN A 107 16.13 -6.13 13.56
N LEU A 108 15.32 -5.75 12.57
CA LEU A 108 14.81 -4.37 12.42
C LEU A 108 13.92 -3.98 13.59
N ALA A 109 13.03 -4.88 14.03
CA ALA A 109 12.14 -4.65 15.17
C ALA A 109 12.95 -4.46 16.48
N GLU A 110 14.04 -5.19 16.68
CA GLU A 110 14.98 -5.00 17.81
C GLU A 110 15.64 -3.62 17.79
N GLN A 111 15.79 -3.00 16.62
CA GLN A 111 16.26 -1.62 16.45
C GLN A 111 15.11 -0.58 16.49
N GLY A 112 13.89 -0.98 16.87
CA GLY A 112 12.74 -0.09 16.92
C GLY A 112 12.18 0.30 15.53
N ILE A 113 12.52 -0.43 14.47
CA ILE A 113 12.05 -0.17 13.12
C ILE A 113 10.92 -1.16 12.80
N ALA A 114 9.69 -0.63 12.65
CA ALA A 114 8.53 -1.42 12.26
C ALA A 114 8.54 -1.67 10.75
N SER A 115 8.96 -2.85 10.32
CA SER A 115 8.85 -3.34 8.94
C SER A 115 7.72 -4.35 8.82
N ASN A 116 7.27 -4.61 7.60
CA ASN A 116 6.13 -5.50 7.34
C ASN A 116 6.32 -6.26 6.02
N VAL A 117 5.29 -7.00 5.62
CA VAL A 117 5.20 -7.71 4.33
C VAL A 117 3.85 -7.38 3.69
N HIS A 118 3.85 -6.90 2.45
CA HIS A 118 2.66 -6.52 1.70
C HIS A 118 2.57 -7.21 0.34
N TYR A 119 1.92 -8.40 0.25
CA TYR A 119 1.22 -9.11 1.33
C TYR A 119 1.48 -10.61 1.23
N LYS A 120 1.15 -11.37 2.31
CA LYS A 120 1.09 -12.81 2.23
C LYS A 120 0.05 -13.22 1.16
N PRO A 121 0.40 -14.04 0.17
CA PRO A 121 -0.51 -14.46 -0.89
C PRO A 121 -1.78 -15.11 -0.34
N LEU A 122 -2.92 -14.81 -0.96
CA LEU A 122 -4.22 -15.34 -0.52
C LEU A 122 -4.24 -16.87 -0.42
N PRO A 123 -3.66 -17.65 -1.36
CA PRO A 123 -3.61 -19.11 -1.25
C PRO A 123 -2.91 -19.64 0.01
N LEU A 124 -2.05 -18.84 0.65
CA LEU A 124 -1.39 -19.21 1.91
C LEU A 124 -2.26 -18.96 3.15
N LEU A 125 -3.39 -18.28 3.02
CA LEU A 125 -4.31 -18.01 4.11
C LEU A 125 -5.29 -19.16 4.28
N THR A 126 -5.60 -19.52 5.53
CA THR A 126 -6.44 -20.68 5.87
C THR A 126 -7.79 -20.68 5.16
N ALA A 127 -8.46 -19.52 5.09
CA ALA A 127 -9.75 -19.41 4.43
C ALA A 127 -9.69 -19.80 2.95
N TYR A 128 -8.67 -19.35 2.24
CA TYR A 128 -8.51 -19.64 0.81
C TYR A 128 -8.02 -21.07 0.56
N LYS A 129 -7.16 -21.61 1.45
CA LYS A 129 -6.81 -23.04 1.41
C LYS A 129 -8.04 -23.94 1.56
N ASN A 130 -8.94 -23.59 2.47
CA ASN A 130 -10.20 -24.31 2.67
C ASN A 130 -11.16 -24.21 1.48
N MET A 131 -11.00 -23.19 0.63
CA MET A 131 -11.72 -23.05 -0.64
C MET A 131 -11.06 -23.82 -1.79
N GLY A 132 -9.93 -24.50 -1.56
CA GLY A 132 -9.24 -25.32 -2.55
C GLY A 132 -8.13 -24.61 -3.32
N PHE A 133 -7.82 -23.34 -3.01
CA PHE A 133 -6.70 -22.63 -3.66
C PHE A 133 -5.36 -23.22 -3.20
N GLN A 134 -4.49 -23.53 -4.16
CA GLN A 134 -3.13 -24.03 -3.93
C GLN A 134 -2.11 -22.97 -4.32
N MET A 135 -1.01 -22.85 -3.53
CA MET A 135 0.01 -21.82 -3.80
C MET A 135 0.78 -22.11 -5.10
N GLU A 136 0.88 -23.36 -5.45
CA GLU A 136 1.56 -23.87 -6.65
C GLU A 136 0.95 -23.34 -7.95
N ASP A 137 -0.35 -23.03 -7.93
CA ASP A 137 -1.06 -22.43 -9.07
C ASP A 137 -0.71 -20.94 -9.28
N TYR A 138 -0.01 -20.32 -8.31
CA TYR A 138 0.30 -18.88 -8.29
C TYR A 138 1.78 -18.60 -8.07
N PRO A 139 2.71 -19.19 -8.87
CA PRO A 139 4.15 -19.12 -8.63
C PRO A 139 4.69 -17.68 -8.63
N ASN A 140 4.18 -16.81 -9.50
CA ASN A 140 4.57 -15.41 -9.56
C ASN A 140 4.23 -14.65 -8.26
N SER A 141 3.06 -14.93 -7.68
CA SER A 141 2.64 -14.32 -6.41
C SER A 141 3.55 -14.77 -5.25
N TYR A 142 3.91 -16.06 -5.22
CA TYR A 142 4.86 -16.57 -4.23
C TYR A 142 6.24 -15.95 -4.39
N GLN A 143 6.76 -15.88 -5.61
CA GLN A 143 8.06 -15.29 -5.90
C GLN A 143 8.16 -13.81 -5.49
N MET A 144 7.07 -13.05 -5.64
CA MET A 144 7.03 -11.65 -5.20
C MET A 144 6.99 -11.52 -3.68
N PHE A 145 6.36 -12.46 -2.97
CA PHE A 145 6.24 -12.49 -1.52
C PHE A 145 7.49 -13.02 -0.81
N GLU A 146 8.13 -14.06 -1.39
CA GLU A 146 9.14 -14.88 -0.71
C GLU A 146 10.27 -14.07 -0.07
N ASN A 147 10.70 -13.00 -0.71
CA ASN A 147 11.85 -12.21 -0.29
C ASN A 147 11.53 -10.70 -0.14
N GLU A 148 10.26 -10.38 0.06
CA GLU A 148 9.80 -9.00 0.24
C GLU A 148 9.91 -8.56 1.70
N ILE A 149 10.36 -7.32 1.91
CA ILE A 149 10.30 -6.57 3.17
C ILE A 149 9.85 -5.15 2.85
N THR A 150 8.78 -4.70 3.49
CA THR A 150 8.31 -3.31 3.39
C THR A 150 8.94 -2.45 4.47
N LEU A 151 9.63 -1.39 4.08
CA LEU A 151 10.21 -0.40 4.99
C LEU A 151 9.19 0.69 5.35
N PRO A 152 9.39 1.38 6.51
CA PRO A 152 8.50 2.46 6.92
C PRO A 152 8.46 3.60 5.89
N LEU A 153 7.25 4.00 5.48
CA LEU A 153 7.01 5.13 4.60
C LEU A 153 5.74 5.86 5.01
N HIS A 154 5.90 6.98 5.71
CA HIS A 154 4.79 7.87 6.09
C HIS A 154 5.29 9.30 6.32
N THR A 155 4.38 10.26 6.27
CA THR A 155 4.73 11.70 6.32
C THR A 155 5.22 12.19 7.68
N CYS A 156 5.04 11.41 8.75
CA CYS A 156 5.52 11.74 10.09
C CYS A 156 6.98 11.29 10.35
N LEU A 157 7.63 10.59 9.41
CA LEU A 157 9.06 10.28 9.55
C LEU A 157 9.89 11.56 9.41
N SER A 158 10.75 11.84 10.40
CA SER A 158 11.76 12.89 10.27
C SER A 158 12.89 12.45 9.33
N ASP A 159 13.74 13.38 8.93
CA ASP A 159 14.89 13.08 8.08
C ASP A 159 15.94 12.22 8.81
N GLU A 160 16.09 12.42 10.10
CA GLU A 160 16.95 11.63 10.97
C GLU A 160 16.42 10.19 11.08
N GLN A 161 15.10 10.03 11.22
CA GLN A 161 14.48 8.69 11.24
C GLN A 161 14.64 7.95 9.92
N VAL A 162 14.49 8.65 8.78
CA VAL A 162 14.76 8.06 7.45
C VAL A 162 16.21 7.63 7.34
N SER A 163 17.17 8.48 7.77
CA SER A 163 18.59 8.12 7.79
C SER A 163 18.87 6.92 8.69
N TYR A 164 18.23 6.85 9.84
CA TYR A 164 18.34 5.75 10.79
C TYR A 164 17.84 4.41 10.18
N VAL A 165 16.69 4.44 9.52
CA VAL A 165 16.17 3.26 8.81
C VAL A 165 17.15 2.77 7.76
N ILE A 166 17.72 3.69 6.95
CA ILE A 166 18.71 3.35 5.92
C ILE A 166 19.95 2.71 6.56
N GLU A 167 20.50 3.33 7.59
CA GLU A 167 21.69 2.86 8.31
C GLU A 167 21.46 1.44 8.84
N LYS A 168 20.40 1.23 9.63
CA LYS A 168 20.14 -0.05 10.28
C LYS A 168 19.80 -1.15 9.29
N PHE A 169 18.99 -0.84 8.27
CA PHE A 169 18.68 -1.83 7.24
C PHE A 169 19.92 -2.28 6.49
N THR A 170 20.78 -1.35 6.08
CA THR A 170 22.03 -1.68 5.37
C THR A 170 23.06 -2.40 6.25
N GLU A 171 23.17 -2.07 7.54
CA GLU A 171 23.98 -2.80 8.51
C GLU A 171 23.53 -4.28 8.63
N ILE A 172 22.21 -4.49 8.77
CA ILE A 172 21.64 -5.83 8.90
C ILE A 172 21.84 -6.62 7.61
N LEU A 173 21.66 -6.01 6.45
CA LEU A 173 21.90 -6.67 5.16
C LEU A 173 23.35 -7.16 5.02
N ARG A 174 24.34 -6.34 5.40
CA ARG A 174 25.77 -6.72 5.36
C ARG A 174 26.09 -7.89 6.27
N LYS A 175 25.45 -8.00 7.44
CA LYS A 175 25.62 -9.11 8.39
C LYS A 175 24.97 -10.42 7.92
N ASN A 176 24.01 -10.32 7.01
CA ASN A 176 23.24 -11.46 6.51
C ASN A 176 23.57 -11.81 5.04
N GLN A 177 24.70 -11.33 4.52
CA GLN A 177 25.22 -11.69 3.18
C GLN A 177 25.73 -13.11 3.11
#